data_4c4bfd1e1eac5f77d02824a972a5913e
#
_entry.id   4c4bfd1e1eac5f77d02824a972a5913e
#
_cell.length_a   1.000
_cell.length_b   1.000
_cell.length_c   1.000
_cell.angle_alpha   90.00
_cell.angle_beta   90.00
_cell.angle_gamma   90.00
#
_symmetry.space_group_name_H-M   'P 1'
#
loop_
_entity.id
_entity.type
_entity.pdbx_description
1 polymer ?
#
loop_
_entity_poly.entity_id
_entity_poly.type
_entity_poly.pdbx_seq_one_letter_code
_entity_poly.pdbx_strand_id
1 'polypeptide(L)'
;EEQKPLAPARPHFENHKILLLDDDPLQLRLLQEMLKKLVGDSWQVFACLHVAEALTVLHNEHPALMMMDIEMPEMNGIRMIQHINHSHMKVVAMTAHDASIIRELKEAGFDDCLFKPFSTEKLKEILGLEDAASAAEDITEKTRDTASAAEDITEKTNKKSRFAPLLTFAEGDPEAEAEILSTVKQELSSHLQNLQQATEGELSIEAIGKTAHKLLPIATMIEMETRQHIAALAPEHISDLSESQIRAYTQAIIADLKALL
;
A
#
# COMPACT_ATOMS: atom_id res chain seq x y z
N GLU A 1 -11.86 29.11 -34.82
CA GLU A 1 -12.47 27.96 -34.09
C GLU A 1 -11.37 27.29 -33.27
N GLU A 2 -11.32 27.63 -31.99
CA GLU A 2 -10.43 26.96 -31.04
C GLU A 2 -10.97 25.56 -30.75
N GLN A 3 -10.23 24.53 -31.15
CA GLN A 3 -10.51 23.17 -30.77
C GLN A 3 -10.27 23.00 -29.27
N LYS A 4 -11.37 22.89 -28.51
CA LYS A 4 -11.36 22.49 -27.12
C LYS A 4 -10.61 21.16 -26.97
N PRO A 5 -9.62 21.03 -26.06
CA PRO A 5 -8.93 19.77 -25.85
C PRO A 5 -9.95 18.67 -25.55
N LEU A 6 -9.87 17.57 -26.29
CA LEU A 6 -10.68 16.38 -26.00
C LEU A 6 -10.29 15.91 -24.59
N ALA A 7 -11.28 15.79 -23.71
CA ALA A 7 -11.07 15.17 -22.41
C ALA A 7 -10.49 13.75 -22.63
N PRO A 8 -9.54 13.31 -21.81
CA PRO A 8 -8.98 11.96 -21.94
C PRO A 8 -10.12 10.94 -21.92
N ALA A 9 -10.11 10.03 -22.90
CA ALA A 9 -11.13 8.99 -23.01
C ALA A 9 -11.14 8.18 -21.70
N ARG A 10 -12.32 8.00 -21.09
CA ARG A 10 -12.47 7.18 -19.89
C ARG A 10 -11.99 5.76 -20.22
N PRO A 11 -11.24 5.09 -19.33
CA PRO A 11 -10.86 3.71 -19.56
C PRO A 11 -12.12 2.86 -19.73
N HIS A 12 -12.22 2.18 -20.85
CA HIS A 12 -13.33 1.26 -21.13
C HIS A 12 -12.86 -0.14 -20.77
N PHE A 13 -13.41 -0.70 -19.70
CA PHE A 13 -13.13 -2.08 -19.32
C PHE A 13 -14.08 -3.04 -20.04
N GLU A 14 -13.55 -4.11 -20.62
CA GLU A 14 -14.35 -5.14 -21.31
C GLU A 14 -15.26 -5.91 -20.36
N ASN A 15 -14.87 -6.01 -19.10
CA ASN A 15 -15.67 -6.60 -18.02
C ASN A 15 -15.36 -5.90 -16.68
N HIS A 16 -16.09 -6.26 -15.65
CA HIS A 16 -15.96 -5.70 -14.30
C HIS A 16 -15.23 -6.66 -13.36
N LYS A 17 -14.07 -7.20 -13.79
CA LYS A 17 -13.24 -8.10 -13.01
C LYS A 17 -11.87 -7.47 -12.75
N ILE A 18 -11.44 -7.46 -11.49
CA ILE A 18 -10.16 -6.94 -11.04
C ILE A 18 -9.38 -8.09 -10.41
N LEU A 19 -8.12 -8.23 -10.79
CA LEU A 19 -7.15 -9.10 -10.14
C LEU A 19 -6.17 -8.25 -9.33
N LEU A 20 -6.04 -8.55 -8.04
CA LEU A 20 -5.04 -8.00 -7.15
C LEU A 20 -3.99 -9.07 -6.85
N LEU A 21 -2.72 -8.70 -6.94
CA LEU A 21 -1.61 -9.58 -6.58
C LEU A 21 -0.61 -8.80 -5.72
N ASP A 22 -0.48 -9.20 -4.45
CA ASP A 22 0.45 -8.64 -3.48
C ASP A 22 0.75 -9.72 -2.45
N ASP A 23 2.01 -9.91 -2.02
CA ASP A 23 2.37 -10.90 -1.02
C ASP A 23 2.07 -10.44 0.43
N ASP A 24 1.57 -9.23 0.60
CA ASP A 24 1.14 -8.66 1.88
C ASP A 24 -0.39 -8.76 2.05
N PRO A 25 -0.89 -9.63 2.95
CA PRO A 25 -2.32 -9.84 3.14
C PRO A 25 -3.06 -8.58 3.63
N LEU A 26 -2.38 -7.71 4.40
CA LEU A 26 -3.00 -6.45 4.84
C LEU A 26 -3.17 -5.47 3.68
N GLN A 27 -2.16 -5.32 2.82
CA GLN A 27 -2.24 -4.48 1.63
C GLN A 27 -3.40 -4.92 0.73
N LEU A 28 -3.52 -6.23 0.47
CA LEU A 28 -4.63 -6.80 -0.28
C LEU A 28 -5.98 -6.48 0.36
N ARG A 29 -6.10 -6.68 1.68
CA ARG A 29 -7.35 -6.42 2.40
C ARG A 29 -7.76 -4.95 2.32
N LEU A 30 -6.83 -4.03 2.58
CA LEU A 30 -7.10 -2.59 2.50
C LEU A 30 -7.51 -2.18 1.08
N LEU A 31 -6.80 -2.67 0.07
CA LEU A 31 -7.12 -2.37 -1.32
C LEU A 31 -8.49 -2.94 -1.75
N GLN A 32 -8.84 -4.15 -1.31
CA GLN A 32 -10.17 -4.73 -1.52
C GLN A 32 -11.28 -3.86 -0.93
N GLU A 33 -11.13 -3.39 0.33
CA GLU A 33 -12.12 -2.52 0.97
C GLU A 33 -12.24 -1.17 0.25
N MET A 34 -11.10 -0.57 -0.15
CA MET A 34 -11.11 0.67 -0.94
C MET A 34 -11.85 0.49 -2.28
N LEU A 35 -11.57 -0.60 -3.00
CA LEU A 35 -12.24 -0.90 -4.27
C LEU A 35 -13.73 -1.17 -4.07
N LYS A 36 -14.11 -1.96 -3.06
CA LYS A 36 -15.52 -2.23 -2.74
C LYS A 36 -16.32 -0.95 -2.51
N LYS A 37 -15.73 0.04 -1.82
CA LYS A 37 -16.34 1.36 -1.64
C LYS A 37 -16.53 2.13 -2.92
N LEU A 38 -15.55 2.05 -3.83
CA LEU A 38 -15.56 2.83 -5.08
C LEU A 38 -16.48 2.24 -6.14
N VAL A 39 -16.56 0.92 -6.24
CA VAL A 39 -17.26 0.23 -7.33
C VAL A 39 -18.45 -0.62 -6.87
N GLY A 40 -18.60 -0.83 -5.55
CA GLY A 40 -19.67 -1.65 -4.98
C GLY A 40 -19.60 -3.11 -5.45
N ASP A 41 -20.75 -3.79 -5.39
CA ASP A 41 -20.88 -5.20 -5.81
C ASP A 41 -20.93 -5.40 -7.33
N SER A 42 -20.84 -4.32 -8.11
CA SER A 42 -20.86 -4.39 -9.59
C SER A 42 -19.56 -4.93 -10.18
N TRP A 43 -18.48 -4.95 -9.41
CA TRP A 43 -17.18 -5.46 -9.80
C TRP A 43 -16.80 -6.69 -8.95
N GLN A 44 -16.20 -7.68 -9.62
CA GLN A 44 -15.66 -8.86 -8.96
C GLN A 44 -14.15 -8.67 -8.72
N VAL A 45 -13.73 -8.75 -7.46
CA VAL A 45 -12.32 -8.55 -7.07
C VAL A 45 -11.72 -9.87 -6.61
N PHE A 46 -10.70 -10.31 -7.31
CA PHE A 46 -9.89 -11.49 -6.98
C PHE A 46 -8.60 -11.01 -6.31
N ALA A 47 -8.34 -11.43 -5.10
CA ALA A 47 -7.12 -11.10 -4.36
C ALA A 47 -6.27 -12.36 -4.20
N CYS A 48 -5.03 -12.30 -4.65
CA CYS A 48 -4.08 -13.41 -4.66
C CYS A 48 -2.81 -13.02 -3.92
N LEU A 49 -2.38 -13.86 -2.98
CA LEU A 49 -1.11 -13.71 -2.27
C LEU A 49 0.08 -14.30 -3.05
N HIS A 50 -0.21 -15.20 -4.01
CA HIS A 50 0.79 -15.98 -4.72
C HIS A 50 0.63 -15.88 -6.23
N VAL A 51 1.77 -15.84 -6.93
CA VAL A 51 1.82 -15.79 -8.40
C VAL A 51 1.04 -16.93 -9.04
N ALA A 52 1.12 -18.15 -8.49
CA ALA A 52 0.41 -19.33 -9.04
C ALA A 52 -1.11 -19.17 -9.00
N GLU A 53 -1.66 -18.57 -7.94
CA GLU A 53 -3.08 -18.25 -7.82
C GLU A 53 -3.48 -17.20 -8.85
N ALA A 54 -2.69 -16.13 -8.96
CA ALA A 54 -2.95 -15.06 -9.93
C ALA A 54 -2.94 -15.57 -11.38
N LEU A 55 -2.01 -16.46 -11.75
CA LEU A 55 -1.99 -17.10 -13.07
C LEU A 55 -3.23 -17.95 -13.32
N THR A 56 -3.76 -18.63 -12.29
CA THR A 56 -5.00 -19.40 -12.38
C THR A 56 -6.20 -18.49 -12.63
N VAL A 57 -6.27 -17.35 -11.90
CA VAL A 57 -7.34 -16.35 -12.11
C VAL A 57 -7.23 -15.71 -13.49
N LEU A 58 -6.03 -15.33 -13.95
CA LEU A 58 -5.81 -14.80 -15.29
C LEU A 58 -6.33 -15.74 -16.37
N HIS A 59 -6.07 -17.04 -16.22
CA HIS A 59 -6.48 -18.05 -17.19
C HIS A 59 -8.01 -18.28 -17.21
N ASN A 60 -8.64 -18.32 -16.03
CA ASN A 60 -10.05 -18.72 -15.92
C ASN A 60 -11.02 -17.54 -16.00
N GLU A 61 -10.63 -16.39 -15.45
CA GLU A 61 -11.55 -15.26 -15.22
C GLU A 61 -11.38 -14.12 -16.23
N HIS A 62 -10.23 -14.03 -16.90
CA HIS A 62 -9.91 -12.98 -17.87
C HIS A 62 -10.20 -11.56 -17.33
N PRO A 63 -9.56 -11.11 -16.22
CA PRO A 63 -9.85 -9.80 -15.64
C PRO A 63 -9.52 -8.68 -16.61
N ALA A 64 -10.30 -7.59 -16.57
CA ALA A 64 -10.03 -6.40 -17.38
C ALA A 64 -9.02 -5.44 -16.77
N LEU A 65 -8.77 -5.60 -15.46
CA LEU A 65 -7.79 -4.81 -14.70
C LEU A 65 -7.00 -5.74 -13.79
N MET A 66 -5.68 -5.58 -13.80
CA MET A 66 -4.77 -6.20 -12.84
C MET A 66 -4.00 -5.12 -12.10
N MET A 67 -3.95 -5.20 -10.79
CA MET A 67 -3.06 -4.41 -9.94
C MET A 67 -2.07 -5.36 -9.29
N MET A 68 -0.77 -5.15 -9.51
CA MET A 68 0.27 -6.09 -9.14
C MET A 68 1.41 -5.39 -8.40
N ASP A 69 1.77 -5.91 -7.23
CA ASP A 69 3.00 -5.49 -6.57
C ASP A 69 4.22 -5.85 -7.42
N ILE A 70 5.15 -4.92 -7.53
CA ILE A 70 6.40 -5.15 -8.26
C ILE A 70 7.46 -5.85 -7.41
N GLU A 71 7.35 -5.83 -6.08
CA GLU A 71 8.34 -6.35 -5.14
C GLU A 71 7.85 -7.58 -4.38
N MET A 72 7.66 -8.68 -5.08
CA MET A 72 7.26 -9.94 -4.47
C MET A 72 8.43 -10.93 -4.35
N PRO A 73 8.50 -11.73 -3.25
CA PRO A 73 9.58 -12.70 -3.04
C PRO A 73 9.65 -13.80 -4.10
N GLU A 74 8.50 -14.26 -4.61
CA GLU A 74 8.39 -15.36 -5.56
C GLU A 74 8.84 -14.94 -6.96
N MET A 75 8.42 -13.76 -7.41
CA MET A 75 8.72 -13.23 -8.72
C MET A 75 8.52 -11.70 -8.73
N ASN A 76 9.53 -10.99 -9.19
CA ASN A 76 9.39 -9.54 -9.40
C ASN A 76 8.31 -9.26 -10.45
N GLY A 77 7.40 -8.29 -10.16
CA GLY A 77 6.29 -7.93 -11.02
C GLY A 77 6.70 -7.48 -12.42
N ILE A 78 7.87 -6.82 -12.56
CA ILE A 78 8.43 -6.44 -13.85
C ILE A 78 8.76 -7.66 -14.72
N ARG A 79 9.20 -8.76 -14.10
CA ARG A 79 9.41 -10.02 -14.84
C ARG A 79 8.08 -10.69 -15.16
N MET A 80 7.13 -10.65 -14.25
CA MET A 80 5.82 -11.28 -14.43
C MET A 80 5.07 -10.69 -15.62
N ILE A 81 5.01 -9.37 -15.76
CA ILE A 81 4.28 -8.72 -16.86
C ILE A 81 4.83 -9.12 -18.23
N GLN A 82 6.12 -9.40 -18.34
CA GLN A 82 6.75 -9.85 -19.58
C GLN A 82 6.37 -11.29 -19.98
N HIS A 83 5.82 -12.08 -19.06
CA HIS A 83 5.45 -13.49 -19.27
C HIS A 83 3.96 -13.73 -19.35
N ILE A 84 3.12 -12.73 -19.06
CA ILE A 84 1.67 -12.83 -19.16
C ILE A 84 1.14 -12.16 -20.43
N ASN A 85 0.06 -12.69 -20.99
CA ASN A 85 -0.67 -11.99 -22.07
C ASN A 85 -1.64 -10.99 -21.45
N HIS A 86 -1.36 -9.71 -21.63
CA HIS A 86 -2.16 -8.62 -21.08
C HIS A 86 -2.77 -7.69 -22.13
N SER A 87 -2.84 -8.11 -23.41
CA SER A 87 -3.32 -7.27 -24.51
C SER A 87 -4.76 -6.75 -24.39
N HIS A 88 -5.58 -7.39 -23.55
CA HIS A 88 -6.98 -7.04 -23.27
C HIS A 88 -7.21 -6.59 -21.82
N MET A 89 -6.15 -6.34 -21.08
CA MET A 89 -6.20 -6.04 -19.65
C MET A 89 -5.33 -4.84 -19.34
N LYS A 90 -5.85 -3.86 -18.59
CA LYS A 90 -5.03 -2.79 -18.02
C LYS A 90 -4.21 -3.36 -16.86
N VAL A 91 -2.89 -3.15 -16.88
CA VAL A 91 -2.00 -3.60 -15.82
C VAL A 91 -1.39 -2.42 -15.09
N VAL A 92 -1.64 -2.35 -13.78
CA VAL A 92 -1.19 -1.28 -12.89
C VAL A 92 -0.15 -1.84 -11.94
N ALA A 93 1.03 -1.20 -11.89
CA ALA A 93 2.05 -1.53 -10.91
C ALA A 93 1.67 -0.95 -9.53
N MET A 94 1.83 -1.73 -8.48
CA MET A 94 1.79 -1.24 -7.10
C MET A 94 3.22 -1.18 -6.56
N THR A 95 3.61 -0.07 -5.94
CA THR A 95 4.99 0.11 -5.46
C THR A 95 5.12 1.09 -4.32
N ALA A 96 6.10 0.87 -3.44
CA ALA A 96 6.52 1.84 -2.42
C ALA A 96 7.63 2.80 -2.92
N HIS A 97 8.17 2.57 -4.14
CA HIS A 97 9.14 3.47 -4.74
C HIS A 97 8.52 4.82 -5.10
N ASP A 98 9.37 5.81 -5.31
CA ASP A 98 8.96 7.14 -5.78
C ASP A 98 8.73 7.20 -7.31
N ALA A 99 8.39 8.37 -7.82
CA ALA A 99 8.07 8.57 -9.22
C ALA A 99 9.24 8.28 -10.20
N SER A 100 10.46 8.06 -9.72
CA SER A 100 11.63 7.75 -10.58
C SER A 100 11.47 6.43 -11.32
N ILE A 101 10.72 5.46 -10.76
CA ILE A 101 10.49 4.14 -11.36
C ILE A 101 9.49 4.14 -12.52
N ILE A 102 8.68 5.22 -12.69
CA ILE A 102 7.60 5.27 -13.70
C ILE A 102 8.10 4.94 -15.11
N ARG A 103 9.28 5.41 -15.48
CA ARG A 103 9.83 5.15 -16.81
C ARG A 103 10.12 3.66 -17.00
N GLU A 104 10.74 3.02 -16.02
CA GLU A 104 11.05 1.59 -16.04
C GLU A 104 9.77 0.74 -16.13
N LEU A 105 8.74 1.09 -15.35
CA LEU A 105 7.44 0.42 -15.37
C LEU A 105 6.76 0.51 -16.74
N LYS A 106 6.79 1.68 -17.37
CA LYS A 106 6.25 1.86 -18.73
C LYS A 106 7.01 1.06 -19.78
N GLU A 107 8.34 1.05 -19.70
CA GLU A 107 9.20 0.26 -20.59
C GLU A 107 8.97 -1.25 -20.40
N ALA A 108 8.62 -1.68 -19.17
CA ALA A 108 8.28 -3.07 -18.86
C ALA A 108 6.89 -3.49 -19.37
N GLY A 109 5.99 -2.54 -19.67
CA GLY A 109 4.65 -2.82 -20.21
C GLY A 109 3.49 -2.52 -19.27
N PHE A 110 3.73 -1.87 -18.12
CA PHE A 110 2.65 -1.39 -17.25
C PHE A 110 1.95 -0.17 -17.85
N ASP A 111 0.63 -0.13 -17.74
CA ASP A 111 -0.19 0.97 -18.23
C ASP A 111 -0.23 2.15 -17.26
N ASP A 112 -0.13 1.88 -15.95
CA ASP A 112 -0.23 2.88 -14.89
C ASP A 112 0.52 2.43 -13.62
N CYS A 113 0.59 3.31 -12.63
CA CYS A 113 1.25 3.05 -11.35
C CYS A 113 0.42 3.57 -10.18
N LEU A 114 0.32 2.78 -9.12
CA LEU A 114 -0.33 3.10 -7.85
C LEU A 114 0.71 3.05 -6.74
N PHE A 115 1.03 4.21 -6.17
CA PHE A 115 2.02 4.31 -5.10
C PHE A 115 1.42 3.91 -3.75
N LYS A 116 2.18 3.18 -2.95
CA LYS A 116 1.86 2.85 -1.56
C LYS A 116 2.30 4.02 -0.64
N PRO A 117 1.46 4.50 0.32
CA PRO A 117 0.11 4.05 0.63
C PRO A 117 -0.90 4.47 -0.44
N PHE A 118 -1.91 3.62 -0.67
CA PHE A 118 -2.85 3.79 -1.78
C PHE A 118 -3.73 5.04 -1.62
N SER A 119 -3.85 5.82 -2.70
CA SER A 119 -4.70 7.00 -2.77
C SER A 119 -6.05 6.67 -3.41
N THR A 120 -7.13 7.08 -2.76
CA THR A 120 -8.50 6.92 -3.28
C THR A 120 -8.69 7.68 -4.60
N GLU A 121 -8.09 8.87 -4.73
CA GLU A 121 -8.14 9.70 -5.93
C GLU A 121 -7.49 8.98 -7.11
N LYS A 122 -6.30 8.40 -6.89
CA LYS A 122 -5.60 7.64 -7.93
C LYS A 122 -6.34 6.36 -8.31
N LEU A 123 -6.99 5.68 -7.36
CA LEU A 123 -7.85 4.55 -7.66
C LEU A 123 -9.06 4.95 -8.52
N LYS A 124 -9.71 6.08 -8.22
CA LYS A 124 -10.80 6.63 -9.05
C LYS A 124 -10.33 6.94 -10.47
N GLU A 125 -9.15 7.55 -10.63
CA GLU A 125 -8.53 7.80 -11.93
C GLU A 125 -8.32 6.49 -12.71
N ILE A 126 -7.69 5.48 -12.08
CA ILE A 126 -7.42 4.17 -12.68
C ILE A 126 -8.70 3.49 -13.16
N LEU A 127 -9.78 3.60 -12.36
CA LEU A 127 -11.09 3.02 -12.62
C LEU A 127 -11.96 3.88 -13.57
N GLY A 128 -11.53 5.10 -13.89
CA GLY A 128 -12.33 6.03 -14.71
C GLY A 128 -13.57 6.58 -14.03
N LEU A 129 -13.56 6.65 -12.68
CA LEU A 129 -14.67 7.11 -11.84
C LEU A 129 -14.61 8.61 -11.52
N GLU A 130 -13.69 9.36 -12.11
CA GLU A 130 -13.59 10.80 -11.85
C GLU A 130 -14.83 11.53 -12.36
N ASP A 131 -15.45 12.30 -11.48
CA ASP A 131 -16.49 13.26 -11.84
C ASP A 131 -15.88 14.38 -12.70
N ALA A 132 -16.56 14.77 -13.77
CA ALA A 132 -16.16 15.82 -14.71
C ALA A 132 -16.01 17.23 -14.06
N ALA A 133 -15.98 17.33 -12.74
CA ALA A 133 -15.99 18.59 -11.97
C ALA A 133 -14.69 18.91 -11.21
N SER A 134 -13.65 18.05 -11.24
CA SER A 134 -12.41 18.26 -10.45
C SER A 134 -11.16 18.58 -11.28
N ALA A 135 -11.29 19.31 -12.37
CA ALA A 135 -10.14 19.82 -13.13
C ALA A 135 -9.78 21.28 -12.78
N ALA A 136 -10.04 21.72 -11.57
CA ALA A 136 -9.54 23.02 -11.07
C ALA A 136 -9.77 23.13 -9.56
N GLU A 137 -8.80 22.75 -8.77
CA GLU A 137 -8.50 23.51 -7.55
C GLU A 137 -7.11 23.12 -7.03
N ASP A 138 -6.25 24.08 -7.23
CA ASP A 138 -4.87 24.20 -6.80
C ASP A 138 -4.79 24.37 -5.27
N ILE A 139 -3.76 23.80 -4.72
CA ILE A 139 -3.13 23.97 -3.43
C ILE A 139 -3.56 25.22 -2.64
N THR A 140 -4.16 25.04 -1.47
CA THR A 140 -3.96 25.97 -0.35
C THR A 140 -3.96 25.24 1.00
N GLU A 141 -2.78 25.22 1.57
CA GLU A 141 -2.43 25.04 2.97
C GLU A 141 -3.34 25.84 3.91
N LYS A 142 -3.92 25.19 4.91
CA LYS A 142 -4.41 25.88 6.11
C LYS A 142 -4.25 25.03 7.36
N THR A 143 -3.08 25.25 7.99
CA THR A 143 -2.91 25.13 9.44
C THR A 143 -3.95 25.92 10.20
N ARG A 144 -4.57 25.32 11.19
CA ARG A 144 -5.09 26.06 12.34
C ARG A 144 -5.03 25.23 13.61
N ASP A 145 -4.19 25.73 14.52
CA ASP A 145 -4.13 25.41 15.93
C ASP A 145 -5.47 25.50 16.63
N THR A 146 -5.76 24.57 17.52
CA THR A 146 -6.35 24.88 18.81
C THR A 146 -5.87 23.85 19.84
N ALA A 147 -5.06 24.35 20.77
CA ALA A 147 -4.69 23.67 22.00
C ALA A 147 -5.80 23.81 23.05
N SER A 148 -5.91 22.83 23.92
CA SER A 148 -6.12 22.91 25.35
C SER A 148 -7.14 21.93 25.94
N ALA A 149 -6.61 21.20 26.88
CA ALA A 149 -7.18 20.63 28.11
C ALA A 149 -7.96 19.31 28.06
N ALA A 150 -7.41 18.25 28.52
CA ALA A 150 -7.51 17.69 29.87
C ALA A 150 -6.92 16.28 29.91
N GLU A 151 -6.00 16.10 30.81
CA GLU A 151 -5.35 14.85 31.17
C GLU A 151 -6.33 13.86 31.81
N ASP A 152 -5.95 12.57 31.65
CA ASP A 152 -6.45 11.45 32.43
C ASP A 152 -7.76 10.76 31.97
N ILE A 153 -7.58 9.90 30.95
CA ILE A 153 -8.23 8.57 30.74
C ILE A 153 -7.51 7.92 29.53
N THR A 154 -6.22 7.52 29.62
CA THR A 154 -5.38 7.65 28.42
C THR A 154 -4.76 6.40 27.84
N GLU A 155 -4.78 5.23 28.43
CA GLU A 155 -4.01 4.14 27.78
C GLU A 155 -4.80 3.24 26.82
N LYS A 156 -6.08 3.02 27.07
CA LYS A 156 -6.92 2.19 26.17
C LYS A 156 -7.54 2.97 25.00
N THR A 157 -7.78 4.26 25.20
CA THR A 157 -8.35 5.15 24.17
C THR A 157 -7.28 5.60 23.15
N ASN A 158 -6.04 5.72 23.58
CA ASN A 158 -4.94 6.17 22.71
C ASN A 158 -4.51 5.10 21.68
N LYS A 159 -4.55 3.80 22.04
CA LYS A 159 -4.24 2.70 21.10
C LYS A 159 -5.28 2.59 19.97
N LYS A 160 -6.57 2.76 20.26
CA LYS A 160 -7.62 2.74 19.24
C LYS A 160 -7.55 3.98 18.33
N SER A 161 -7.08 5.11 18.84
CA SER A 161 -6.91 6.37 18.10
C SER A 161 -5.81 6.27 17.02
N ARG A 162 -4.71 5.55 17.25
CA ARG A 162 -3.62 5.39 16.27
C ARG A 162 -4.02 4.57 15.03
N PHE A 163 -4.90 3.59 15.21
CA PHE A 163 -5.43 2.80 14.10
C PHE A 163 -6.66 3.43 13.41
N ALA A 164 -7.14 4.59 13.89
CA ALA A 164 -8.31 5.25 13.33
C ALA A 164 -8.24 5.46 11.79
N PRO A 165 -7.10 5.84 11.18
CA PRO A 165 -7.02 5.96 9.73
C PRO A 165 -7.32 4.63 9.01
N LEU A 166 -6.87 3.49 9.56
CA LEU A 166 -7.16 2.17 9.01
C LEU A 166 -8.62 1.77 9.21
N LEU A 167 -9.22 2.15 10.34
CA LEU A 167 -10.62 1.84 10.65
C LEU A 167 -11.62 2.64 9.81
N THR A 168 -11.21 3.72 9.17
CA THR A 168 -12.06 4.42 8.19
C THR A 168 -12.46 3.52 7.03
N PHE A 169 -11.65 2.49 6.73
CA PHE A 169 -11.97 1.50 5.69
C PHE A 169 -13.10 0.54 6.05
N ALA A 170 -13.41 0.39 7.34
CA ALA A 170 -14.52 -0.45 7.82
C ALA A 170 -15.88 0.27 7.82
N GLU A 171 -15.94 1.60 7.59
CA GLU A 171 -17.17 2.41 7.55
C GLU A 171 -18.11 2.27 8.78
N GLY A 172 -17.52 1.91 9.92
CA GLY A 172 -18.28 1.68 11.15
C GLY A 172 -18.90 0.29 11.24
N ASP A 173 -18.56 -0.63 10.32
CA ASP A 173 -18.90 -2.05 10.48
C ASP A 173 -17.99 -2.68 11.56
N PRO A 174 -18.54 -3.11 12.72
CA PRO A 174 -17.74 -3.63 13.81
C PRO A 174 -16.99 -4.93 13.48
N GLU A 175 -17.52 -5.76 12.58
CA GLU A 175 -16.89 -7.01 12.16
C GLU A 175 -15.68 -6.72 11.26
N ALA A 176 -15.85 -5.84 10.28
CA ALA A 176 -14.75 -5.37 9.42
C ALA A 176 -13.67 -4.62 10.22
N GLU A 177 -14.05 -3.77 11.21
CA GLU A 177 -13.08 -3.13 12.11
C GLU A 177 -12.25 -4.16 12.89
N ALA A 178 -12.91 -5.19 13.45
CA ALA A 178 -12.24 -6.22 14.23
C ALA A 178 -11.28 -7.04 13.36
N GLU A 179 -11.68 -7.35 12.12
CA GLU A 179 -10.85 -8.09 11.16
C GLU A 179 -9.63 -7.29 10.73
N ILE A 180 -9.81 -6.01 10.36
CA ILE A 180 -8.71 -5.10 10.02
C ILE A 180 -7.73 -4.99 11.20
N LEU A 181 -8.21 -4.73 12.41
CA LEU A 181 -7.36 -4.64 13.60
C LEU A 181 -6.60 -5.93 13.90
N SER A 182 -7.25 -7.08 13.72
CA SER A 182 -6.63 -8.39 13.91
C SER A 182 -5.48 -8.59 12.92
N THR A 183 -5.73 -8.32 11.64
CA THR A 183 -4.75 -8.46 10.57
C THR A 183 -3.55 -7.51 10.79
N VAL A 184 -3.82 -6.23 11.07
CA VAL A 184 -2.77 -5.24 11.36
C VAL A 184 -1.90 -5.66 12.53
N LYS A 185 -2.50 -6.10 13.64
CA LYS A 185 -1.73 -6.55 14.81
C LYS A 185 -0.90 -7.79 14.53
N GLN A 186 -1.43 -8.71 13.75
CA GLN A 186 -0.68 -9.90 13.33
C GLN A 186 0.54 -9.52 12.48
N GLU A 187 0.36 -8.62 11.50
CA GLU A 187 1.46 -8.12 10.66
C GLU A 187 2.51 -7.36 11.48
N LEU A 188 2.10 -6.42 12.33
CA LEU A 188 3.03 -5.70 13.19
C LEU A 188 3.80 -6.64 14.13
N SER A 189 3.15 -7.70 14.63
CA SER A 189 3.81 -8.73 15.47
C SER A 189 4.83 -9.52 14.68
N SER A 190 4.52 -9.87 13.42
CA SER A 190 5.45 -10.54 12.51
C SER A 190 6.67 -9.67 12.20
N HIS A 191 6.45 -8.39 11.88
CA HIS A 191 7.53 -7.44 11.64
C HIS A 191 8.41 -7.24 12.89
N LEU A 192 7.81 -7.14 14.07
CA LEU A 192 8.55 -7.08 15.34
C LEU A 192 9.46 -8.29 15.51
N GLN A 193 8.94 -9.49 15.30
CA GLN A 193 9.71 -10.73 15.39
C GLN A 193 10.86 -10.77 14.39
N ASN A 194 10.60 -10.40 13.14
CA ASN A 194 11.61 -10.37 12.08
C ASN A 194 12.75 -9.40 12.42
N LEU A 195 12.44 -8.18 12.91
CA LEU A 195 13.46 -7.20 13.33
C LEU A 195 14.26 -7.68 14.53
N GLN A 196 13.63 -8.33 15.50
CA GLN A 196 14.33 -8.92 16.65
C GLN A 196 15.31 -10.01 16.21
N GLN A 197 14.85 -10.95 15.37
CA GLN A 197 15.71 -12.02 14.83
C GLN A 197 16.86 -11.46 13.98
N ALA A 198 16.60 -10.45 13.18
CA ALA A 198 17.62 -9.82 12.32
C ALA A 198 18.70 -9.05 13.11
N THR A 199 18.47 -8.77 14.39
CA THR A 199 19.41 -8.10 15.30
C THR A 199 20.07 -9.04 16.30
N GLU A 200 19.63 -10.29 16.40
CA GLU A 200 20.22 -11.32 17.25
C GLU A 200 21.52 -11.87 16.63
N GLY A 201 22.64 -11.68 17.30
CA GLY A 201 23.97 -12.13 16.83
C GLY A 201 24.55 -11.23 15.73
N GLU A 202 24.85 -11.79 14.57
CA GLU A 202 25.31 -11.03 13.41
C GLU A 202 24.14 -10.28 12.76
N LEU A 203 24.34 -8.98 12.49
CA LEU A 203 23.29 -8.11 11.96
C LEU A 203 22.92 -8.49 10.51
N SER A 204 21.67 -8.87 10.30
CA SER A 204 21.17 -9.16 8.95
C SER A 204 20.57 -7.90 8.30
N ILE A 205 21.42 -7.13 7.59
CA ILE A 205 21.03 -5.90 6.90
C ILE A 205 19.93 -6.16 5.86
N GLU A 206 20.01 -7.26 5.12
CA GLU A 206 19.01 -7.66 4.13
C GLU A 206 17.64 -7.91 4.76
N ALA A 207 17.59 -8.64 5.87
CA ALA A 207 16.33 -8.92 6.58
C ALA A 207 15.71 -7.66 7.16
N ILE A 208 16.54 -6.75 7.70
CA ILE A 208 16.09 -5.45 8.23
C ILE A 208 15.50 -4.60 7.10
N GLY A 209 16.20 -4.50 5.95
CA GLY A 209 15.74 -3.71 4.81
C GLY A 209 14.41 -4.22 4.26
N LYS A 210 14.27 -5.52 4.05
CA LYS A 210 13.00 -6.14 3.61
C LYS A 210 11.86 -5.89 4.58
N THR A 211 12.12 -6.00 5.89
CA THR A 211 11.09 -5.75 6.92
C THR A 211 10.70 -4.28 6.98
N ALA A 212 11.67 -3.37 6.88
CA ALA A 212 11.42 -1.93 6.86
C ALA A 212 10.56 -1.52 5.65
N HIS A 213 10.87 -2.06 4.47
CA HIS A 213 10.10 -1.82 3.25
C HIS A 213 8.62 -2.21 3.42
N LYS A 214 8.34 -3.40 3.94
CA LYS A 214 6.97 -3.89 4.17
C LYS A 214 6.25 -3.13 5.30
N LEU A 215 6.97 -2.69 6.32
CA LEU A 215 6.41 -1.96 7.45
C LEU A 215 6.08 -0.49 7.10
N LEU A 216 6.79 0.12 6.16
CA LEU A 216 6.69 1.54 5.84
C LEU A 216 5.27 2.01 5.46
N PRO A 217 4.49 1.30 4.63
CA PRO A 217 3.13 1.70 4.31
C PRO A 217 2.23 1.77 5.54
N ILE A 218 2.25 0.73 6.38
CA ILE A 218 1.46 0.69 7.63
C ILE A 218 1.90 1.81 8.57
N ALA A 219 3.22 1.95 8.77
CA ALA A 219 3.81 2.96 9.63
C ALA A 219 3.43 4.39 9.22
N THR A 220 3.29 4.63 7.91
CA THR A 220 2.84 5.90 7.36
C THR A 220 1.35 6.14 7.62
N MET A 221 0.52 5.12 7.42
CA MET A 221 -0.94 5.23 7.62
C MET A 221 -1.32 5.46 9.09
N ILE A 222 -0.62 4.83 10.03
CA ILE A 222 -0.87 5.01 11.48
C ILE A 222 0.03 6.06 12.12
N GLU A 223 0.74 6.84 11.31
CA GLU A 223 1.63 7.93 11.74
C GLU A 223 2.64 7.52 12.82
N MET A 224 3.33 6.37 12.64
CA MET A 224 4.36 5.93 13.59
C MET A 224 5.44 7.00 13.77
N GLU A 225 5.86 7.22 15.00
CA GLU A 225 6.94 8.18 15.32
C GLU A 225 8.26 7.79 14.62
N THR A 226 8.49 6.48 14.47
CA THR A 226 9.70 5.92 13.85
C THR A 226 9.63 5.78 12.32
N ARG A 227 8.58 6.28 11.64
CA ARG A 227 8.43 6.14 10.18
C ARG A 227 9.64 6.63 9.36
N GLN A 228 10.32 7.70 9.82
CA GLN A 228 11.54 8.19 9.16
C GLN A 228 12.73 7.23 9.32
N HIS A 229 12.85 6.56 10.47
CA HIS A 229 13.84 5.51 10.68
C HIS A 229 13.54 4.30 9.80
N ILE A 230 12.25 3.92 9.67
CA ILE A 230 11.79 2.84 8.81
C ILE A 230 12.15 3.15 7.35
N ALA A 231 11.85 4.36 6.87
CA ALA A 231 12.20 4.80 5.52
C ALA A 231 13.72 4.77 5.27
N ALA A 232 14.53 5.19 6.25
CA ALA A 232 15.99 5.16 6.15
C ALA A 232 16.58 3.74 6.13
N LEU A 233 15.86 2.75 6.69
CA LEU A 233 16.25 1.33 6.67
C LEU A 233 15.71 0.58 5.45
N ALA A 234 14.95 1.21 4.55
CA ALA A 234 14.50 0.58 3.33
C ALA A 234 15.69 0.19 2.42
N PRO A 235 15.57 -0.84 1.57
CA PRO A 235 16.67 -1.39 0.77
C PRO A 235 17.43 -0.34 -0.05
N GLU A 236 16.72 0.72 -0.49
CA GLU A 236 17.27 1.80 -1.32
C GLU A 236 18.21 2.73 -0.55
N HIS A 237 18.08 2.81 0.76
CA HIS A 237 18.77 3.79 1.62
C HIS A 237 19.68 3.15 2.68
N ILE A 238 19.46 1.89 3.04
CA ILE A 238 20.15 1.22 4.15
C ILE A 238 21.65 1.13 3.95
N SER A 239 22.10 1.08 2.69
CA SER A 239 23.54 1.04 2.31
C SER A 239 24.31 2.32 2.69
N ASP A 240 23.61 3.44 2.85
CA ASP A 240 24.20 4.73 3.20
C ASP A 240 24.42 4.90 4.72
N LEU A 241 23.93 3.93 5.50
CA LEU A 241 23.98 3.96 6.96
C LEU A 241 25.15 3.14 7.52
N SER A 242 25.75 3.62 8.60
CA SER A 242 26.68 2.82 9.39
C SER A 242 25.95 1.72 10.16
N GLU A 243 26.63 0.62 10.50
CA GLU A 243 26.05 -0.46 11.31
C GLU A 243 25.47 0.04 12.64
N SER A 244 26.12 1.01 13.27
CA SER A 244 25.64 1.62 14.52
C SER A 244 24.32 2.37 14.34
N GLN A 245 24.13 3.05 13.21
CA GLN A 245 22.87 3.73 12.87
C GLN A 245 21.77 2.72 12.56
N ILE A 246 22.07 1.67 11.79
CA ILE A 246 21.12 0.59 11.49
C ILE A 246 20.63 -0.04 12.81
N ARG A 247 21.52 -0.39 13.72
CA ARG A 247 21.15 -0.94 15.05
C ARG A 247 20.30 0.04 15.85
N ALA A 248 20.67 1.32 15.91
CA ALA A 248 19.93 2.32 16.67
C ALA A 248 18.51 2.54 16.13
N TYR A 249 18.36 2.66 14.79
CA TYR A 249 17.04 2.82 14.15
C TYR A 249 16.19 1.57 14.34
N THR A 250 16.76 0.39 14.15
CA THR A 250 16.03 -0.88 14.35
C THR A 250 15.54 -1.02 15.78
N GLN A 251 16.37 -0.66 16.78
CA GLN A 251 15.95 -0.70 18.19
C GLN A 251 14.84 0.30 18.51
N ALA A 252 14.88 1.50 17.93
CA ALA A 252 13.81 2.49 18.07
C ALA A 252 12.48 1.96 17.49
N ILE A 253 12.51 1.35 16.31
CA ILE A 253 11.34 0.74 15.68
C ILE A 253 10.79 -0.42 16.51
N ILE A 254 11.64 -1.29 17.03
CA ILE A 254 11.25 -2.39 17.93
C ILE A 254 10.54 -1.85 19.19
N ALA A 255 11.04 -0.75 19.77
CA ALA A 255 10.43 -0.13 20.93
C ALA A 255 9.04 0.45 20.61
N ASP A 256 8.89 1.14 19.47
CA ASP A 256 7.63 1.72 19.02
C ASP A 256 6.59 0.62 18.70
N LEU A 257 6.99 -0.45 18.00
CA LEU A 257 6.14 -1.61 17.75
C LEU A 257 5.64 -2.29 19.02
N LYS A 258 6.51 -2.46 20.03
CA LYS A 258 6.13 -3.01 21.34
C LYS A 258 5.13 -2.13 22.08
N ALA A 259 5.20 -0.81 21.90
CA ALA A 259 4.27 0.12 22.51
C ALA A 259 2.89 0.10 21.82
N LEU A 260 2.85 -0.24 20.52
CA LEU A 260 1.63 -0.34 19.73
C LEU A 260 0.85 -1.65 19.98
N LEU A 261 1.54 -2.76 20.18
CA LEU A 261 0.98 -4.09 20.42
C LEU A 261 0.61 -4.31 21.88
#